data_d6ce26fb47e2c5f4a75f918bf50ec2e9
#
_entry.id   d6ce26fb47e2c5f4a75f918bf50ec2e9
#
_cell.length_a   1.000
_cell.length_b   1.000
_cell.length_c   1.000
_cell.angle_alpha   90.00
_cell.angle_beta   90.00
_cell.angle_gamma   90.00
#
_symmetry.space_group_name_H-M   'P 1'
#
loop_
_entity.id
_entity.type
_entity.pdbx_description
1 polymer ?
#
loop_
_entity_poly.entity_id
_entity_poly.type
_entity_poly.pdbx_seq_one_letter_code
_entity_poly.pdbx_strand_id
1 'polypeptide(L)'
;MDDHEALDAYSSTVMRVAQIVLPSVAAVSVRTRQGAGAGSASVITSGGHLLTSAHVVEGAIGVEVAFPDGAVAAASVIGADPLSDLAVLRADVDTPPPLTMGDASKLGVGQLVVALGNPRGFSGSVTAGIVSALGRSLPTRSGRVIDEVIQTDAALNPGNSGGVLADSAGRMVGVNTAVAGVGLGLAVPINATTREIIDALRASGRVRRAWLGIAGSTVPLGPDVAAKAGSRVGMQVVSVVPESPAAVAGARVGDIVLSLDGVTIADPTALQRRMVEGAIGRRMEMTLWRNGALVDVVVLPQELRVR
;
A
#
# COMPACT_ATOMS: atom_id res chain seq x y z
N MET A 1 14.93 -20.06 -39.80
CA MET A 1 15.44 -19.48 -38.54
C MET A 1 14.28 -19.54 -37.58
N ASP A 2 14.38 -20.35 -36.59
CA ASP A 2 13.27 -20.55 -35.63
C ASP A 2 13.15 -19.25 -34.78
N ASP A 3 11.95 -18.70 -34.62
CA ASP A 3 11.73 -17.44 -33.88
C ASP A 3 12.31 -17.48 -32.45
N HIS A 4 12.50 -18.68 -31.91
CA HIS A 4 13.13 -18.89 -30.59
C HIS A 4 14.64 -18.56 -30.55
N GLU A 5 15.36 -18.64 -31.65
CA GLU A 5 16.79 -18.30 -31.68
C GLU A 5 17.06 -16.80 -31.72
N ALA A 6 16.05 -15.99 -32.06
CA ALA A 6 16.17 -14.53 -32.18
C ALA A 6 15.79 -13.74 -30.90
N LEU A 7 15.26 -14.42 -29.85
CA LEU A 7 14.83 -13.75 -28.63
C LEU A 7 16.04 -13.44 -27.72
N ASP A 8 16.26 -12.15 -27.46
CA ASP A 8 17.24 -11.72 -26.46
C ASP A 8 16.82 -12.06 -25.03
N ALA A 9 17.74 -11.90 -24.07
CA ALA A 9 17.51 -12.21 -22.67
C ALA A 9 16.37 -11.37 -22.05
N TYR A 10 16.16 -10.17 -22.55
CA TYR A 10 15.08 -9.28 -22.09
C TYR A 10 13.73 -9.83 -22.51
N SER A 11 13.54 -10.08 -23.81
CA SER A 11 12.29 -10.62 -24.37
C SER A 11 11.95 -11.97 -23.75
N SER A 12 12.93 -12.86 -23.62
CA SER A 12 12.76 -14.17 -22.99
C SER A 12 12.31 -14.05 -21.54
N THR A 13 12.85 -13.10 -20.78
CA THR A 13 12.47 -12.87 -19.38
C THR A 13 11.04 -12.33 -19.28
N VAL A 14 10.69 -11.30 -20.06
CA VAL A 14 9.35 -10.70 -20.04
C VAL A 14 8.28 -11.72 -20.45
N MET A 15 8.52 -12.49 -21.50
CA MET A 15 7.60 -13.53 -21.95
C MET A 15 7.38 -14.62 -20.90
N ARG A 16 8.47 -15.08 -20.25
CA ARG A 16 8.38 -16.07 -19.16
C ARG A 16 7.58 -15.52 -17.97
N VAL A 17 7.81 -14.27 -17.56
CA VAL A 17 7.05 -13.64 -16.47
C VAL A 17 5.57 -13.55 -16.85
N ALA A 18 5.25 -13.14 -18.08
CA ALA A 18 3.88 -13.06 -18.55
C ALA A 18 3.19 -14.43 -18.51
N GLN A 19 3.85 -15.49 -18.98
CA GLN A 19 3.33 -16.87 -18.95
C GLN A 19 3.04 -17.37 -17.54
N ILE A 20 3.88 -17.01 -16.57
CA ILE A 20 3.71 -17.42 -15.16
C ILE A 20 2.58 -16.64 -14.50
N VAL A 21 2.48 -15.33 -14.75
CA VAL A 21 1.66 -14.42 -13.94
C VAL A 21 0.26 -14.22 -14.53
N LEU A 22 0.12 -14.04 -15.86
CA LEU A 22 -1.16 -13.70 -16.48
C LEU A 22 -2.30 -14.67 -16.19
N PRO A 23 -2.10 -16.00 -16.14
CA PRO A 23 -3.21 -16.91 -15.85
C PRO A 23 -3.94 -16.62 -14.54
N SER A 24 -3.22 -16.04 -13.56
CA SER A 24 -3.73 -15.73 -12.22
C SER A 24 -4.13 -14.26 -12.03
N VAL A 25 -4.16 -13.47 -13.11
CA VAL A 25 -4.59 -12.06 -13.08
C VAL A 25 -5.96 -11.93 -13.73
N ALA A 26 -6.98 -11.65 -12.90
CA ALA A 26 -8.35 -11.45 -13.35
C ALA A 26 -8.64 -9.98 -13.68
N ALA A 27 -9.54 -9.75 -14.62
CA ALA A 27 -10.25 -8.48 -14.74
C ALA A 27 -11.26 -8.35 -13.59
N VAL A 28 -11.44 -7.15 -13.08
CA VAL A 28 -12.43 -6.82 -12.06
C VAL A 28 -13.41 -5.81 -12.64
N SER A 29 -14.69 -6.18 -12.67
CA SER A 29 -15.80 -5.30 -13.01
C SER A 29 -16.59 -4.97 -11.74
N VAL A 30 -16.79 -3.68 -11.48
CA VAL A 30 -17.46 -3.21 -10.26
C VAL A 30 -18.71 -2.42 -10.63
N ARG A 31 -19.83 -2.72 -10.02
CA ARG A 31 -21.04 -1.89 -10.04
C ARG A 31 -21.11 -1.08 -8.76
N THR A 32 -21.36 0.20 -8.90
CA THR A 32 -21.61 1.13 -7.78
C THR A 32 -22.97 1.81 -7.98
N ARG A 33 -23.41 2.55 -6.98
CA ARG A 33 -24.64 3.37 -7.12
C ARG A 33 -24.48 4.52 -8.10
N GLN A 34 -23.25 4.92 -8.42
CA GLN A 34 -22.92 6.07 -9.28
C GLN A 34 -22.48 5.65 -10.68
N GLY A 35 -22.33 4.34 -10.96
CA GLY A 35 -21.87 3.82 -12.25
C GLY A 35 -21.09 2.52 -12.15
N ALA A 36 -20.23 2.29 -13.11
CA ALA A 36 -19.37 1.11 -13.18
C ALA A 36 -17.90 1.51 -13.06
N GLY A 37 -17.10 0.63 -12.44
CA GLY A 37 -15.65 0.71 -12.35
C GLY A 37 -15.01 -0.56 -12.92
N ALA A 38 -13.72 -0.47 -13.22
CA ALA A 38 -12.93 -1.60 -13.68
C ALA A 38 -11.50 -1.55 -13.13
N GLY A 39 -10.90 -2.71 -12.97
CA GLY A 39 -9.52 -2.87 -12.54
C GLY A 39 -9.04 -4.29 -12.78
N SER A 40 -8.00 -4.65 -12.09
CA SER A 40 -7.41 -5.99 -12.09
C SER A 40 -7.32 -6.55 -10.68
N ALA A 41 -7.23 -7.85 -10.54
CA ALA A 41 -6.93 -8.52 -9.28
C ALA A 41 -6.05 -9.75 -9.53
N SER A 42 -5.31 -10.16 -8.53
CA SER A 42 -4.42 -11.32 -8.61
C SER A 42 -4.79 -12.39 -7.59
N VAL A 43 -4.80 -13.65 -7.97
CA VAL A 43 -5.04 -14.78 -7.08
C VAL A 43 -3.88 -14.90 -6.08
N ILE A 44 -4.18 -14.89 -4.78
CA ILE A 44 -3.17 -14.94 -3.71
C ILE A 44 -3.28 -16.20 -2.82
N THR A 45 -4.37 -16.96 -2.93
CA THR A 45 -4.52 -18.25 -2.21
C THR A 45 -5.30 -19.25 -3.05
N SER A 46 -5.08 -20.53 -2.81
CA SER A 46 -5.87 -21.64 -3.38
C SER A 46 -7.34 -21.64 -2.93
N GLY A 47 -7.70 -20.86 -1.91
CA GLY A 47 -9.09 -20.70 -1.45
C GLY A 47 -9.87 -19.62 -2.19
N GLY A 48 -9.39 -19.16 -3.36
CA GLY A 48 -10.12 -18.20 -4.21
C GLY A 48 -10.01 -16.75 -3.73
N HIS A 49 -9.04 -16.42 -2.88
CA HIS A 49 -8.80 -15.01 -2.52
C HIS A 49 -7.97 -14.31 -3.58
N LEU A 50 -8.41 -13.09 -3.94
CA LEU A 50 -7.69 -12.22 -4.85
C LEU A 50 -7.33 -10.91 -4.14
N LEU A 51 -6.17 -10.35 -4.51
CA LEU A 51 -5.69 -9.05 -4.06
C LEU A 51 -5.92 -8.03 -5.18
N THR A 52 -6.45 -6.86 -4.81
CA THR A 52 -6.67 -5.72 -5.70
C THR A 52 -6.42 -4.41 -4.96
N SER A 53 -6.55 -3.26 -5.64
CA SER A 53 -6.54 -1.95 -5.00
C SER A 53 -7.88 -1.60 -4.35
N ALA A 54 -7.85 -0.95 -3.19
CA ALA A 54 -9.06 -0.57 -2.46
C ALA A 54 -9.93 0.40 -3.26
N HIS A 55 -9.33 1.35 -3.99
CA HIS A 55 -10.07 2.29 -4.83
C HIS A 55 -10.83 1.63 -5.99
N VAL A 56 -10.41 0.42 -6.44
CA VAL A 56 -11.12 -0.35 -7.47
C VAL A 56 -12.47 -0.81 -6.99
N VAL A 57 -12.59 -1.16 -5.71
CA VAL A 57 -13.81 -1.72 -5.10
C VAL A 57 -14.57 -0.72 -4.22
N GLU A 58 -14.16 0.55 -4.23
CA GLU A 58 -14.79 1.60 -3.43
C GLU A 58 -16.26 1.77 -3.82
N GLY A 59 -17.15 1.71 -2.84
CA GLY A 59 -18.61 1.82 -3.05
C GLY A 59 -19.24 0.68 -3.85
N ALA A 60 -18.56 -0.46 -4.00
CA ALA A 60 -19.05 -1.62 -4.73
C ALA A 60 -20.36 -2.16 -4.14
N ILE A 61 -21.38 -2.33 -4.99
CA ILE A 61 -22.62 -3.06 -4.70
C ILE A 61 -22.68 -4.40 -5.42
N GLY A 62 -21.71 -4.68 -6.31
CA GLY A 62 -21.52 -5.95 -6.98
C GLY A 62 -20.15 -5.96 -7.63
N VAL A 63 -19.47 -7.09 -7.52
CA VAL A 63 -18.14 -7.33 -8.10
C VAL A 63 -18.19 -8.61 -8.91
N GLU A 64 -17.58 -8.57 -10.09
CA GLU A 64 -17.41 -9.71 -10.98
C GLU A 64 -15.93 -9.80 -11.36
N VAL A 65 -15.41 -11.01 -11.44
CA VAL A 65 -14.04 -11.29 -11.88
C VAL A 65 -14.08 -12.17 -13.13
N ALA A 66 -13.21 -11.85 -14.08
CA ALA A 66 -13.05 -12.64 -15.32
C ALA A 66 -11.59 -13.03 -15.50
N PHE A 67 -11.32 -14.32 -15.64
CA PHE A 67 -9.98 -14.87 -15.84
C PHE A 67 -9.66 -15.02 -17.33
N PRO A 68 -8.36 -15.08 -17.70
CA PRO A 68 -7.93 -15.22 -19.10
C PRO A 68 -8.40 -16.50 -19.80
N ASP A 69 -8.72 -17.56 -19.04
CA ASP A 69 -9.29 -18.82 -19.55
C ASP A 69 -10.77 -18.73 -19.93
N GLY A 70 -11.39 -17.55 -19.70
CA GLY A 70 -12.79 -17.29 -19.97
C GLY A 70 -13.73 -17.56 -18.80
N ALA A 71 -13.22 -18.03 -17.67
CA ALA A 71 -14.04 -18.20 -16.45
C ALA A 71 -14.46 -16.82 -15.90
N VAL A 72 -15.76 -16.67 -15.66
CA VAL A 72 -16.37 -15.45 -15.11
C VAL A 72 -17.15 -15.84 -13.84
N ALA A 73 -16.95 -15.10 -12.76
CA ALA A 73 -17.62 -15.37 -11.50
C ALA A 73 -17.96 -14.10 -10.73
N ALA A 74 -19.01 -14.18 -9.91
CA ALA A 74 -19.24 -13.20 -8.86
C ALA A 74 -18.10 -13.25 -7.83
N ALA A 75 -17.81 -12.11 -7.24
CA ALA A 75 -16.85 -12.03 -6.16
C ALA A 75 -17.38 -11.15 -5.03
N SER A 76 -16.98 -11.49 -3.81
CA SER A 76 -17.31 -10.73 -2.60
C SER A 76 -16.09 -9.92 -2.14
N VAL A 77 -16.31 -8.68 -1.72
CA VAL A 77 -15.27 -7.90 -1.03
C VAL A 77 -15.17 -8.42 0.40
N ILE A 78 -14.08 -9.12 0.71
CA ILE A 78 -13.82 -9.65 2.07
C ILE A 78 -13.38 -8.52 2.99
N GLY A 79 -12.54 -7.61 2.48
CA GLY A 79 -12.11 -6.44 3.21
C GLY A 79 -11.38 -5.46 2.30
N ALA A 80 -11.44 -4.19 2.67
CA ALA A 80 -10.73 -3.12 1.99
C ALA A 80 -10.11 -2.15 3.00
N ASP A 81 -8.92 -1.69 2.69
CA ASP A 81 -8.19 -0.70 3.47
C ASP A 81 -7.77 0.48 2.58
N PRO A 82 -8.58 1.56 2.55
CA PRO A 82 -8.25 2.75 1.76
C PRO A 82 -6.93 3.41 2.15
N LEU A 83 -6.42 3.12 3.34
CA LEU A 83 -5.19 3.74 3.85
C LEU A 83 -3.92 3.11 3.29
N SER A 84 -3.98 1.86 2.87
CA SER A 84 -2.91 1.17 2.15
C SER A 84 -3.22 0.97 0.67
N ASP A 85 -4.42 1.35 0.24
CA ASP A 85 -4.97 1.06 -1.08
C ASP A 85 -4.98 -0.43 -1.43
N LEU A 86 -5.23 -1.31 -0.46
CA LEU A 86 -5.34 -2.75 -0.65
C LEU A 86 -6.75 -3.25 -0.35
N ALA A 87 -7.24 -4.20 -1.14
CA ALA A 87 -8.48 -4.92 -0.87
C ALA A 87 -8.34 -6.40 -1.22
N VAL A 88 -9.07 -7.23 -0.47
CA VAL A 88 -9.15 -8.68 -0.70
C VAL A 88 -10.56 -9.02 -1.16
N LEU A 89 -10.62 -9.74 -2.28
CA LEU A 89 -11.84 -10.33 -2.82
C LEU A 89 -11.85 -11.84 -2.60
N ARG A 90 -13.01 -12.45 -2.67
CA ARG A 90 -13.20 -13.91 -2.79
C ARG A 90 -14.07 -14.19 -3.99
N ALA A 91 -13.56 -14.96 -4.93
CA ALA A 91 -14.32 -15.44 -6.07
C ALA A 91 -15.14 -16.68 -5.71
N ASP A 92 -16.32 -16.81 -6.30
CA ASP A 92 -17.24 -17.94 -6.12
C ASP A 92 -17.01 -19.03 -7.19
N VAL A 93 -15.75 -19.30 -7.50
CA VAL A 93 -15.30 -20.26 -8.52
C VAL A 93 -13.93 -20.81 -8.17
N ASP A 94 -13.58 -21.98 -8.69
CA ASP A 94 -12.20 -22.45 -8.65
C ASP A 94 -11.31 -21.51 -9.42
N THR A 95 -10.27 -21.01 -8.76
CA THR A 95 -9.35 -20.03 -9.33
C THR A 95 -8.08 -20.69 -9.87
N PRO A 96 -7.40 -20.06 -10.83
CA PRO A 96 -6.04 -20.43 -11.20
C PRO A 96 -5.11 -20.50 -9.97
N PRO A 97 -3.94 -21.16 -10.08
CA PRO A 97 -2.98 -21.23 -8.99
C PRO A 97 -2.59 -19.85 -8.43
N PRO A 98 -2.38 -19.72 -7.10
CA PRO A 98 -1.99 -18.46 -6.51
C PRO A 98 -0.60 -18.03 -6.95
N LEU A 99 -0.40 -16.73 -7.11
CA LEU A 99 0.90 -16.15 -7.39
C LEU A 99 1.84 -16.27 -6.19
N THR A 100 3.11 -16.51 -6.48
CA THR A 100 4.16 -16.45 -5.46
C THR A 100 4.39 -15.01 -5.07
N MET A 101 4.19 -14.68 -3.80
CA MET A 101 4.52 -13.36 -3.27
C MET A 101 6.04 -13.21 -3.11
N GLY A 102 6.60 -12.20 -3.75
CA GLY A 102 7.99 -11.76 -3.59
C GLY A 102 8.18 -10.87 -2.35
N ASP A 103 9.28 -10.17 -2.29
CA ASP A 103 9.64 -9.27 -1.19
C ASP A 103 10.24 -7.98 -1.75
N ALA A 104 9.46 -6.89 -1.69
CA ALA A 104 9.86 -5.60 -2.24
C ALA A 104 11.04 -4.97 -1.49
N SER A 105 11.30 -5.37 -0.23
CA SER A 105 12.45 -4.87 0.53
C SER A 105 13.81 -5.29 -0.06
N LYS A 106 13.79 -6.27 -0.95
CA LYS A 106 14.97 -6.79 -1.65
C LYS A 106 15.18 -6.21 -3.05
N LEU A 107 14.28 -5.33 -3.48
CA LEU A 107 14.40 -4.68 -4.79
C LEU A 107 15.53 -3.67 -4.80
N GLY A 108 16.20 -3.57 -5.93
CA GLY A 108 17.18 -2.52 -6.23
C GLY A 108 16.67 -1.57 -7.32
N VAL A 109 17.04 -0.29 -7.22
CA VAL A 109 16.81 0.68 -8.31
C VAL A 109 17.56 0.21 -9.56
N GLY A 110 16.90 0.25 -10.72
CA GLY A 110 17.39 -0.30 -11.99
C GLY A 110 17.02 -1.77 -12.23
N GLN A 111 16.45 -2.47 -11.25
CA GLN A 111 16.00 -3.85 -11.41
C GLN A 111 14.81 -3.95 -12.35
N LEU A 112 14.84 -4.92 -13.30
CA LEU A 112 13.73 -5.21 -14.19
C LEU A 112 12.47 -5.60 -13.40
N VAL A 113 11.35 -4.97 -13.75
CA VAL A 113 10.02 -5.33 -13.30
C VAL A 113 9.05 -5.39 -14.46
N VAL A 114 8.03 -6.21 -14.32
CA VAL A 114 6.97 -6.39 -15.31
C VAL A 114 5.64 -6.04 -14.64
N ALA A 115 4.90 -5.10 -15.22
CA ALA A 115 3.58 -4.74 -14.77
C ALA A 115 2.53 -5.47 -15.62
N LEU A 116 1.63 -6.18 -14.94
CA LEU A 116 0.60 -6.99 -15.55
C LEU A 116 -0.78 -6.61 -15.01
N GLY A 117 -1.76 -6.57 -15.88
CA GLY A 117 -3.15 -6.33 -15.56
C GLY A 117 -4.05 -7.02 -16.58
N ASN A 118 -5.36 -7.03 -16.31
CA ASN A 118 -6.35 -7.59 -17.22
C ASN A 118 -7.57 -6.65 -17.33
N PRO A 119 -7.40 -5.47 -17.95
CA PRO A 119 -8.41 -4.41 -17.90
C PRO A 119 -9.74 -4.74 -18.61
N ARG A 120 -9.77 -5.76 -19.47
CA ARG A 120 -10.95 -6.12 -20.29
C ARG A 120 -11.31 -7.61 -20.28
N GLY A 121 -10.62 -8.44 -19.51
CA GLY A 121 -10.96 -9.86 -19.35
C GLY A 121 -10.53 -10.80 -20.49
N PHE A 122 -10.02 -10.30 -21.61
CA PHE A 122 -9.79 -11.13 -22.81
C PHE A 122 -8.31 -11.42 -23.13
N SER A 123 -7.43 -10.54 -22.78
CA SER A 123 -6.00 -10.73 -23.05
C SER A 123 -5.22 -9.78 -22.17
N GLY A 124 -4.60 -10.26 -21.13
CA GLY A 124 -3.87 -9.44 -20.18
C GLY A 124 -3.00 -8.36 -20.85
N SER A 125 -2.75 -7.28 -20.14
CA SER A 125 -1.82 -6.22 -20.51
C SER A 125 -0.49 -6.47 -19.82
N VAL A 126 0.60 -6.44 -20.59
CA VAL A 126 1.97 -6.63 -20.10
C VAL A 126 2.80 -5.42 -20.51
N THR A 127 3.43 -4.78 -19.56
CA THR A 127 4.43 -3.75 -19.80
C THR A 127 5.64 -4.03 -18.94
N ALA A 128 6.84 -3.74 -19.45
CA ALA A 128 8.07 -3.96 -18.70
C ALA A 128 8.85 -2.65 -18.55
N GLY A 129 9.57 -2.54 -17.47
CA GLY A 129 10.39 -1.39 -17.13
C GLY A 129 11.33 -1.75 -15.99
N ILE A 130 11.79 -0.75 -15.26
CA ILE A 130 12.68 -0.92 -14.13
C ILE A 130 12.08 -0.29 -12.87
N VAL A 131 12.62 -0.65 -11.74
CA VAL A 131 12.44 0.10 -10.49
C VAL A 131 13.14 1.44 -10.64
N SER A 132 12.38 2.52 -10.80
CA SER A 132 12.92 3.87 -10.98
C SER A 132 13.28 4.53 -9.66
N ALA A 133 12.52 4.23 -8.58
CA ALA A 133 12.81 4.67 -7.22
C ALA A 133 12.10 3.77 -6.20
N LEU A 134 12.61 3.77 -4.98
CA LEU A 134 12.04 3.09 -3.80
C LEU A 134 11.86 4.10 -2.66
N GLY A 135 11.04 3.73 -1.67
CA GLY A 135 10.84 4.53 -0.46
C GLY A 135 10.11 5.86 -0.69
N ARG A 136 9.40 6.00 -1.80
CA ARG A 136 8.55 7.15 -2.04
C ARG A 136 7.23 7.03 -1.30
N SER A 137 6.63 8.19 -1.02
CA SER A 137 5.33 8.27 -0.35
C SER A 137 4.27 8.76 -1.32
N LEU A 138 3.13 8.07 -1.36
CA LEU A 138 1.98 8.40 -2.19
C LEU A 138 0.84 8.92 -1.30
N PRO A 139 0.44 10.20 -1.39
CA PRO A 139 -0.75 10.70 -0.73
C PRO A 139 -2.00 10.02 -1.27
N THR A 140 -2.83 9.50 -0.36
CA THR A 140 -4.15 8.94 -0.71
C THR A 140 -5.24 10.01 -0.64
N ARG A 141 -6.40 9.74 -1.26
CA ARG A 141 -7.58 10.62 -1.15
C ARG A 141 -8.08 10.78 0.29
N SER A 142 -7.78 9.83 1.17
CA SER A 142 -8.12 9.87 2.59
C SER A 142 -7.20 10.78 3.42
N GLY A 143 -6.23 11.47 2.80
CA GLY A 143 -5.26 12.34 3.47
C GLY A 143 -4.14 11.59 4.18
N ARG A 144 -4.08 10.27 4.07
CA ARG A 144 -2.94 9.46 4.51
C ARG A 144 -1.96 9.21 3.37
N VAL A 145 -0.81 8.70 3.74
CA VAL A 145 0.30 8.45 2.83
C VAL A 145 0.58 6.96 2.81
N ILE A 146 0.58 6.36 1.62
CA ILE A 146 1.13 5.02 1.42
C ILE A 146 2.64 5.18 1.33
N ASP A 147 3.34 4.54 2.25
CA ASP A 147 4.80 4.60 2.30
C ASP A 147 5.46 3.52 1.46
N GLU A 148 6.74 3.76 1.17
CA GLU A 148 7.61 2.78 0.53
C GLU A 148 7.13 2.32 -0.86
N VAL A 149 6.26 3.11 -1.54
CA VAL A 149 5.80 2.73 -2.87
C VAL A 149 6.96 2.51 -3.83
N ILE A 150 6.81 1.50 -4.68
CA ILE A 150 7.71 1.23 -5.79
C ILE A 150 7.34 2.17 -6.93
N GLN A 151 8.29 2.98 -7.38
CA GLN A 151 8.15 3.75 -8.61
C GLN A 151 8.78 2.97 -9.77
N THR A 152 8.08 2.90 -10.90
CA THR A 152 8.54 2.23 -12.12
C THR A 152 8.20 3.05 -13.36
N ASP A 153 8.98 2.90 -14.41
CA ASP A 153 8.68 3.41 -15.74
C ASP A 153 7.92 2.40 -16.62
N ALA A 154 7.64 1.20 -16.11
CA ALA A 154 6.68 0.29 -16.74
C ALA A 154 5.34 1.00 -16.89
N ALA A 155 4.81 1.05 -18.12
CA ALA A 155 3.60 1.80 -18.42
C ALA A 155 2.38 1.22 -17.69
N LEU A 156 1.80 1.99 -16.78
CA LEU A 156 0.51 1.68 -16.14
C LEU A 156 -0.61 2.44 -16.86
N ASN A 157 -1.62 1.71 -17.28
CA ASN A 157 -2.79 2.25 -17.96
C ASN A 157 -4.05 2.03 -17.13
N PRO A 158 -5.14 2.79 -17.36
CA PRO A 158 -6.43 2.53 -16.74
C PRO A 158 -6.86 1.07 -16.87
N GLY A 159 -7.24 0.45 -15.75
CA GLY A 159 -7.56 -0.96 -15.65
C GLY A 159 -6.40 -1.86 -15.18
N ASN A 160 -5.15 -1.38 -15.16
CA ASN A 160 -4.03 -2.10 -14.53
C ASN A 160 -4.02 -1.95 -12.99
N SER A 161 -4.78 -1.01 -12.44
CA SER A 161 -4.92 -0.85 -10.98
C SER A 161 -5.42 -2.14 -10.33
N GLY A 162 -4.77 -2.57 -9.24
CA GLY A 162 -5.01 -3.86 -8.58
C GLY A 162 -4.29 -5.05 -9.24
N GLY A 163 -3.66 -4.84 -10.40
CA GLY A 163 -2.83 -5.83 -11.07
C GLY A 163 -1.46 -6.00 -10.40
N VAL A 164 -0.61 -6.78 -11.02
CA VAL A 164 0.67 -7.24 -10.47
C VAL A 164 1.83 -6.41 -10.99
N LEU A 165 2.72 -6.00 -10.10
CA LEU A 165 4.11 -5.71 -10.44
C LEU A 165 4.94 -6.94 -10.06
N ALA A 166 5.57 -7.59 -11.04
CA ALA A 166 6.35 -8.81 -10.87
C ALA A 166 7.84 -8.55 -11.04
N ASP A 167 8.68 -9.30 -10.33
CA ASP A 167 10.11 -9.37 -10.61
C ASP A 167 10.42 -10.31 -11.78
N SER A 168 11.70 -10.39 -12.19
CA SER A 168 12.15 -11.24 -13.29
C SER A 168 11.96 -12.75 -13.07
N ALA A 169 11.64 -13.18 -11.85
CA ALA A 169 11.28 -14.57 -11.54
C ALA A 169 9.77 -14.84 -11.56
N GLY A 170 8.94 -13.82 -11.89
CA GLY A 170 7.48 -13.91 -11.87
C GLY A 170 6.87 -13.84 -10.46
N ARG A 171 7.61 -13.41 -9.45
CA ARG A 171 7.09 -13.21 -8.10
C ARG A 171 6.45 -11.82 -8.00
N MET A 172 5.27 -11.75 -7.40
CA MET A 172 4.56 -10.51 -7.15
C MET A 172 5.29 -9.67 -6.11
N VAL A 173 5.89 -8.56 -6.50
CA VAL A 173 6.60 -7.62 -5.61
C VAL A 173 5.79 -6.36 -5.31
N GLY A 174 4.70 -6.12 -6.04
CA GLY A 174 3.82 -4.98 -5.79
C GLY A 174 2.43 -5.16 -6.40
N VAL A 175 1.50 -4.32 -5.93
CA VAL A 175 0.16 -4.12 -6.49
C VAL A 175 0.15 -2.80 -7.25
N ASN A 176 -0.12 -2.84 -8.56
CA ASN A 176 -0.21 -1.64 -9.39
C ASN A 176 -1.34 -0.74 -8.88
N THR A 177 -1.09 0.55 -8.60
CA THR A 177 -2.11 1.42 -8.00
C THR A 177 -2.37 2.70 -8.78
N ALA A 178 -1.37 3.49 -9.09
CA ALA A 178 -1.57 4.82 -9.65
C ALA A 178 -0.53 5.18 -10.70
N VAL A 179 -0.87 6.21 -11.48
CA VAL A 179 0.06 6.92 -12.37
C VAL A 179 0.28 8.31 -11.79
N ALA A 180 1.52 8.64 -11.43
CA ALA A 180 1.89 9.94 -10.85
C ALA A 180 2.35 10.96 -11.92
N GLY A 181 1.98 10.73 -13.19
CA GLY A 181 2.38 11.53 -14.35
C GLY A 181 2.82 10.64 -15.52
N VAL A 182 3.19 11.25 -16.64
CA VAL A 182 3.63 10.50 -17.82
C VAL A 182 4.91 9.72 -17.49
N GLY A 183 4.88 8.40 -17.69
CA GLY A 183 6.03 7.51 -17.44
C GLY A 183 6.35 7.24 -15.96
N LEU A 184 5.42 7.52 -15.05
CA LEU A 184 5.61 7.31 -13.60
C LEU A 184 4.51 6.39 -13.05
N GLY A 185 4.72 5.09 -13.13
CA GLY A 185 3.90 4.08 -12.48
C GLY A 185 4.24 3.93 -10.99
N LEU A 186 3.23 3.73 -10.16
CA LEU A 186 3.39 3.46 -8.73
C LEU A 186 2.73 2.14 -8.36
N ALA A 187 3.38 1.38 -7.48
CA ALA A 187 2.84 0.14 -6.95
C ALA A 187 3.00 0.08 -5.42
N VAL A 188 1.97 -0.42 -4.73
CA VAL A 188 2.03 -0.73 -3.30
C VAL A 188 2.95 -1.94 -3.12
N PRO A 189 4.01 -1.86 -2.32
CA PRO A 189 5.00 -2.94 -2.21
C PRO A 189 4.43 -4.16 -1.49
N ILE A 190 4.87 -5.35 -1.88
CA ILE A 190 4.69 -6.58 -1.08
C ILE A 190 5.88 -6.70 -0.13
N ASN A 191 5.68 -6.34 1.12
CA ASN A 191 6.65 -6.43 2.21
C ASN A 191 6.00 -7.00 3.49
N ALA A 192 6.69 -7.02 4.61
CA ALA A 192 6.17 -7.54 5.87
C ALA A 192 4.87 -6.80 6.29
N THR A 193 4.87 -5.46 6.25
CA THR A 193 3.70 -4.64 6.65
C THR A 193 2.48 -4.91 5.77
N THR A 194 2.66 -4.96 4.45
CA THR A 194 1.52 -5.20 3.54
C THR A 194 1.00 -6.63 3.62
N ARG A 195 1.85 -7.62 3.95
CA ARG A 195 1.40 -8.99 4.25
C ARG A 195 0.53 -9.05 5.49
N GLU A 196 0.91 -8.37 6.57
CA GLU A 196 0.07 -8.25 7.78
C GLU A 196 -1.28 -7.60 7.48
N ILE A 197 -1.30 -6.57 6.62
CA ILE A 197 -2.54 -5.93 6.15
C ILE A 197 -3.42 -6.93 5.38
N ILE A 198 -2.84 -7.66 4.42
CA ILE A 198 -3.56 -8.68 3.63
C ILE A 198 -4.15 -9.76 4.55
N ASP A 199 -3.37 -10.23 5.52
CA ASP A 199 -3.83 -11.25 6.47
C ASP A 199 -4.95 -10.72 7.38
N ALA A 200 -4.85 -9.48 7.86
CA ALA A 200 -5.91 -8.83 8.63
C ALA A 200 -7.21 -8.67 7.81
N LEU A 201 -7.10 -8.24 6.54
CA LEU A 201 -8.26 -8.13 5.63
C LEU A 201 -8.91 -9.50 5.39
N ARG A 202 -8.14 -10.56 5.22
CA ARG A 202 -8.65 -11.92 5.05
C ARG A 202 -9.32 -12.46 6.32
N ALA A 203 -8.74 -12.18 7.48
CA ALA A 203 -9.21 -12.75 8.75
C ALA A 203 -10.40 -11.99 9.34
N SER A 204 -10.44 -10.66 9.24
CA SER A 204 -11.40 -9.80 9.94
C SER A 204 -12.12 -8.78 9.04
N GLY A 205 -11.78 -8.73 7.76
CA GLY A 205 -12.36 -7.79 6.79
C GLY A 205 -11.86 -6.34 6.96
N ARG A 206 -11.02 -6.05 7.93
CA ARG A 206 -10.54 -4.70 8.22
C ARG A 206 -9.15 -4.69 8.83
N VAL A 207 -8.47 -3.56 8.69
CA VAL A 207 -7.20 -3.30 9.37
C VAL A 207 -7.46 -2.38 10.55
N ARG A 208 -7.12 -2.83 11.76
CA ARG A 208 -7.22 -2.00 12.96
C ARG A 208 -5.96 -1.18 13.12
N ARG A 209 -6.12 0.10 13.36
CA ARG A 209 -5.01 1.04 13.59
C ARG A 209 -5.27 1.91 14.79
N ALA A 210 -4.20 2.26 15.49
CA ALA A 210 -4.24 3.25 16.54
C ALA A 210 -4.33 4.67 15.97
N TRP A 211 -4.84 5.59 16.77
CA TRP A 211 -5.01 6.99 16.45
C TRP A 211 -4.73 7.88 17.67
N LEU A 212 -4.02 8.97 17.43
CA LEU A 212 -3.70 9.98 18.46
C LEU A 212 -4.49 11.28 18.31
N GLY A 213 -4.97 11.59 17.08
CA GLY A 213 -5.70 12.82 16.79
C GLY A 213 -4.81 14.04 16.62
N ILE A 214 -3.60 13.86 16.11
CA ILE A 214 -2.69 14.96 15.72
C ILE A 214 -2.35 14.85 14.25
N ALA A 215 -2.17 16.00 13.60
CA ALA A 215 -1.49 16.11 12.32
C ALA A 215 -0.25 16.99 12.50
N GLY A 216 0.77 16.74 11.68
CA GLY A 216 2.03 17.45 11.78
C GLY A 216 2.75 17.57 10.45
N SER A 217 3.84 18.34 10.47
CA SER A 217 4.77 18.50 9.36
C SER A 217 6.20 18.31 9.86
N THR A 218 7.08 17.87 8.96
CA THR A 218 8.51 17.75 9.26
C THR A 218 9.13 19.12 9.39
N VAL A 219 9.89 19.34 10.46
CA VAL A 219 10.64 20.60 10.68
C VAL A 219 12.09 20.31 11.06
N PRO A 220 13.05 21.17 10.66
CA PRO A 220 14.42 21.06 11.11
C PRO A 220 14.53 21.39 12.60
N LEU A 221 15.40 20.67 13.30
CA LEU A 221 15.69 20.90 14.70
C LEU A 221 16.97 21.74 14.84
N GLY A 222 16.97 22.68 15.82
CA GLY A 222 18.20 23.37 16.20
C GLY A 222 19.23 22.39 16.78
N PRO A 223 20.55 22.73 16.74
CA PRO A 223 21.64 21.81 17.10
C PRO A 223 21.46 21.13 18.48
N ASP A 224 21.05 21.90 19.48
CA ASP A 224 20.89 21.41 20.85
C ASP A 224 19.72 20.40 20.99
N VAL A 225 18.63 20.64 20.26
CA VAL A 225 17.47 19.74 20.23
C VAL A 225 17.78 18.49 19.40
N ALA A 226 18.47 18.68 18.27
CA ALA A 226 18.91 17.59 17.40
C ALA A 226 19.82 16.60 18.14
N ALA A 227 20.74 17.09 18.96
CA ALA A 227 21.61 16.26 19.80
C ALA A 227 20.79 15.42 20.82
N LYS A 228 19.76 16.02 21.44
CA LYS A 228 18.88 15.33 22.39
C LYS A 228 17.94 14.33 21.71
N ALA A 229 17.43 14.67 20.52
CA ALA A 229 16.49 13.84 19.78
C ALA A 229 17.16 12.70 18.97
N GLY A 230 18.50 12.76 18.79
CA GLY A 230 19.21 11.85 17.89
C GLY A 230 18.79 11.98 16.42
N SER A 231 18.23 13.14 16.04
CA SER A 231 17.72 13.42 14.68
C SER A 231 17.88 14.91 14.37
N ARG A 232 18.09 15.25 13.12
CA ARG A 232 18.15 16.65 12.64
C ARG A 232 16.78 17.24 12.33
N VAL A 233 15.72 16.41 12.35
CA VAL A 233 14.35 16.78 12.06
C VAL A 233 13.40 16.18 13.10
N GLY A 234 12.23 16.78 13.26
CA GLY A 234 11.16 16.30 14.12
C GLY A 234 9.80 16.62 13.50
N MET A 235 8.73 16.10 14.09
CA MET A 235 7.36 16.33 13.64
C MET A 235 6.72 17.47 14.43
N GLN A 236 6.56 18.65 13.84
CA GLN A 236 5.80 19.74 14.46
C GLN A 236 4.30 19.47 14.35
N VAL A 237 3.61 19.56 15.47
CA VAL A 237 2.14 19.44 15.56
C VAL A 237 1.50 20.68 14.95
N VAL A 238 0.76 20.51 13.86
CA VAL A 238 0.04 21.59 13.15
C VAL A 238 -1.45 21.62 13.52
N SER A 239 -2.00 20.50 13.96
CA SER A 239 -3.37 20.43 14.50
C SER A 239 -3.52 19.34 15.54
N VAL A 240 -4.44 19.56 16.46
CA VAL A 240 -4.86 18.59 17.49
C VAL A 240 -6.38 18.52 17.45
N VAL A 241 -6.92 17.32 17.26
CA VAL A 241 -8.36 17.09 17.30
C VAL A 241 -8.85 17.22 18.74
N PRO A 242 -9.90 18.03 19.01
CA PRO A 242 -10.46 18.11 20.36
C PRO A 242 -10.85 16.75 20.92
N GLU A 243 -10.68 16.55 22.22
CA GLU A 243 -11.00 15.29 22.95
C GLU A 243 -10.25 14.05 22.45
N SER A 244 -9.29 14.21 21.54
CA SER A 244 -8.43 13.11 21.08
C SER A 244 -7.45 12.65 22.16
N PRO A 245 -6.88 11.43 22.05
CA PRO A 245 -5.84 10.94 22.95
C PRO A 245 -4.69 11.92 23.18
N ALA A 246 -4.23 12.59 22.12
CA ALA A 246 -3.17 13.59 22.23
C ALA A 246 -3.63 14.86 22.93
N ALA A 247 -4.87 15.33 22.68
CA ALA A 247 -5.45 16.48 23.37
C ALA A 247 -5.57 16.21 24.88
N VAL A 248 -6.09 15.04 25.24
CA VAL A 248 -6.23 14.61 26.65
C VAL A 248 -4.86 14.50 27.34
N ALA A 249 -3.84 14.04 26.61
CA ALA A 249 -2.46 13.99 27.12
C ALA A 249 -1.78 15.37 27.20
N GLY A 250 -2.43 16.43 26.71
CA GLY A 250 -1.91 17.79 26.77
C GLY A 250 -0.96 18.18 25.64
N ALA A 251 -0.96 17.46 24.51
CA ALA A 251 -0.28 17.90 23.29
C ALA A 251 -0.94 19.16 22.71
N ARG A 252 -0.16 20.06 22.15
CA ARG A 252 -0.60 21.36 21.65
C ARG A 252 -0.06 21.64 20.26
N VAL A 253 -0.76 22.47 19.52
CA VAL A 253 -0.24 23.01 18.26
C VAL A 253 1.05 23.78 18.55
N GLY A 254 2.06 23.57 17.72
CA GLY A 254 3.41 24.12 17.86
C GLY A 254 4.39 23.24 18.63
N ASP A 255 3.95 22.20 19.35
CA ASP A 255 4.86 21.20 19.90
C ASP A 255 5.63 20.49 18.79
N ILE A 256 6.84 20.05 19.08
CA ILE A 256 7.58 19.16 18.17
C ILE A 256 7.67 17.80 18.83
N VAL A 257 7.08 16.78 18.24
CA VAL A 257 7.21 15.39 18.66
C VAL A 257 8.62 14.93 18.30
N LEU A 258 9.38 14.51 19.29
CA LEU A 258 10.76 14.01 19.16
C LEU A 258 10.81 12.49 19.20
N SER A 259 10.04 11.87 20.09
CA SER A 259 9.99 10.40 20.23
C SER A 259 8.64 9.90 20.72
N LEU A 260 8.38 8.61 20.47
CA LEU A 260 7.25 7.86 21.01
C LEU A 260 7.78 6.49 21.51
N ASP A 261 7.63 6.20 22.80
CA ASP A 261 8.25 5.04 23.48
C ASP A 261 9.76 4.93 23.21
N GLY A 262 10.49 6.05 23.30
CA GLY A 262 11.91 6.10 23.02
C GLY A 262 12.32 5.96 21.55
N VAL A 263 11.38 5.74 20.63
CA VAL A 263 11.65 5.68 19.19
C VAL A 263 11.51 7.07 18.57
N THR A 264 12.54 7.54 17.90
CA THR A 264 12.58 8.87 17.26
C THR A 264 11.47 9.03 16.23
N ILE A 265 10.77 10.17 16.28
CA ILE A 265 9.73 10.59 15.33
C ILE A 265 10.26 11.75 14.51
N ALA A 266 10.82 11.43 13.34
CA ALA A 266 11.40 12.42 12.45
C ALA A 266 10.34 13.17 11.60
N ASP A 267 9.20 12.53 11.33
CA ASP A 267 8.17 13.01 10.43
C ASP A 267 6.80 12.37 10.76
N PRO A 268 5.70 12.84 10.12
CA PRO A 268 4.37 12.24 10.30
C PRO A 268 4.29 10.76 9.95
N THR A 269 5.07 10.31 8.97
CA THR A 269 5.13 8.93 8.54
C THR A 269 5.73 8.02 9.62
N ALA A 270 6.80 8.47 10.29
CA ALA A 270 7.40 7.76 11.41
C ALA A 270 6.38 7.56 12.55
N LEU A 271 5.57 8.58 12.84
CA LEU A 271 4.47 8.45 13.80
C LEU A 271 3.39 7.47 13.31
N GLN A 272 3.00 7.57 12.04
CA GLN A 272 1.99 6.69 11.44
C GLN A 272 2.38 5.21 11.52
N ARG A 273 3.66 4.88 11.29
CA ARG A 273 4.19 3.50 11.42
C ARG A 273 4.07 2.93 12.83
N ARG A 274 4.00 3.79 13.87
CA ARG A 274 3.80 3.36 15.25
C ARG A 274 2.33 3.12 15.60
N MET A 275 1.39 3.61 14.78
CA MET A 275 -0.05 3.54 15.01
C MET A 275 -0.65 2.22 14.49
N VAL A 276 -0.05 1.10 14.90
CA VAL A 276 -0.49 -0.27 14.60
C VAL A 276 -1.56 -0.75 15.60
N GLU A 277 -2.20 -1.89 15.34
CA GLU A 277 -3.23 -2.45 16.22
C GLU A 277 -2.76 -2.62 17.67
N GLY A 278 -1.54 -3.13 17.87
CA GLY A 278 -0.96 -3.34 19.21
C GLY A 278 -0.71 -2.07 20.02
N ALA A 279 -0.85 -0.89 19.41
CA ALA A 279 -0.78 0.39 20.12
C ALA A 279 -2.14 0.84 20.68
N ILE A 280 -3.26 0.24 20.24
CA ILE A 280 -4.61 0.60 20.68
C ILE A 280 -4.75 0.29 22.17
N GLY A 281 -5.09 1.30 22.98
CA GLY A 281 -5.28 1.18 24.42
C GLY A 281 -4.00 0.98 25.23
N ARG A 282 -2.82 0.98 24.59
CA ARG A 282 -1.54 0.88 25.27
C ARG A 282 -1.05 2.26 25.70
N ARG A 283 -0.59 2.38 26.95
CA ARG A 283 0.06 3.62 27.43
C ARG A 283 1.40 3.77 26.72
N MET A 284 1.61 4.91 26.07
CA MET A 284 2.83 5.24 25.34
C MET A 284 3.38 6.58 25.83
N GLU A 285 4.68 6.64 26.05
CA GLU A 285 5.37 7.89 26.43
C GLU A 285 5.72 8.66 25.15
N MET A 286 5.31 9.93 25.08
CA MET A 286 5.60 10.81 23.95
C MET A 286 6.41 12.01 24.46
N THR A 287 7.65 12.14 23.98
CA THR A 287 8.53 13.27 24.28
C THR A 287 8.31 14.38 23.28
N LEU A 288 7.98 15.56 23.79
CA LEU A 288 7.72 16.78 23.04
C LEU A 288 8.80 17.82 23.32
N TRP A 289 9.12 18.65 22.34
CA TRP A 289 9.81 19.90 22.53
C TRP A 289 8.82 21.05 22.53
N ARG A 290 8.73 21.80 23.63
CA ARG A 290 7.78 22.88 23.86
C ARG A 290 8.47 24.05 24.54
N ASN A 291 8.45 25.24 23.92
CA ASN A 291 8.94 26.50 24.54
C ASN A 291 10.35 26.37 25.14
N GLY A 292 11.26 25.68 24.45
CA GLY A 292 12.64 25.56 24.92
C GLY A 292 12.91 24.41 25.90
N ALA A 293 11.93 23.57 26.21
CA ALA A 293 12.05 22.46 27.18
C ALA A 293 11.53 21.13 26.60
N LEU A 294 12.07 20.01 27.11
CA LEU A 294 11.49 18.69 26.91
C LEU A 294 10.27 18.52 27.82
N VAL A 295 9.21 17.97 27.26
CA VAL A 295 7.97 17.66 27.98
C VAL A 295 7.55 16.24 27.64
N ASP A 296 7.50 15.37 28.64
CA ASP A 296 7.01 14.01 28.46
C ASP A 296 5.53 13.97 28.83
N VAL A 297 4.74 13.38 27.94
CA VAL A 297 3.31 13.13 28.13
C VAL A 297 2.99 11.66 27.87
N VAL A 298 2.00 11.14 28.60
CA VAL A 298 1.54 9.76 28.38
C VAL A 298 0.28 9.80 27.55
N VAL A 299 0.33 9.21 26.35
CA VAL A 299 -0.80 9.08 25.45
C VAL A 299 -1.39 7.67 25.53
N LEU A 300 -2.71 7.57 25.32
CA LEU A 300 -3.45 6.31 25.26
C LEU A 300 -4.15 6.24 23.90
N PRO A 301 -3.50 5.74 22.85
CA PRO A 301 -4.07 5.73 21.51
C PRO A 301 -5.40 4.96 21.47
N GLN A 302 -6.37 5.49 20.74
CA GLN A 302 -7.66 4.86 20.47
C GLN A 302 -7.67 4.17 19.12
N GLU A 303 -8.65 3.31 18.87
CA GLU A 303 -8.84 2.75 17.52
C GLU A 303 -9.28 3.84 16.54
N LEU A 304 -8.59 3.92 15.40
CA LEU A 304 -8.97 4.80 14.30
C LEU A 304 -10.31 4.32 13.72
N ARG A 305 -11.33 5.17 13.80
CA ARG A 305 -12.62 4.96 13.14
C ARG A 305 -12.63 5.73 11.82
N VAL A 306 -12.50 5.00 10.71
CA VAL A 306 -12.72 5.56 9.37
C VAL A 306 -14.23 5.69 9.18
N ARG A 307 -14.70 6.93 8.99
CA ARG A 307 -16.12 7.21 8.67
C ARG A 307 -16.36 7.09 7.17
#